data_100842515a5daf084199f860e2e1ccfc
#
_entry.id   100842515a5daf084199f860e2e1ccfc
#
_cell.length_a   1.000
_cell.length_b   1.000
_cell.length_c   1.000
_cell.angle_alpha   90.00
_cell.angle_beta   90.00
_cell.angle_gamma   90.00
#
_symmetry.space_group_name_H-M   'P 1'
#
loop_
_entity.id
_entity.type
_entity.pdbx_description
1 polymer ?
#
loop_
_entity_poly.entity_id
_entity_poly.type
_entity_poly.pdbx_seq_one_letter_code
_entity_poly.pdbx_strand_id
1 'polypeptide(L)'
;MVSYQSLTELEDAHAEERATARRRIETAEDYLGRYRSQIDQIGEAFTAFAAREGVADDPDFRRELQRVADTSSENVTYAGRRISELEDDYDALLREHDQQRERFLNEQHSST
;
A
#
# COMPACT_ATOMS: atom_id res chain seq x y z
N MET A 1 2.73 21.20 20.46
CA MET A 1 1.81 21.65 19.41
C MET A 1 2.55 22.56 18.44
N VAL A 2 2.57 22.22 17.16
CA VAL A 2 3.23 23.04 16.14
C VAL A 2 2.31 24.20 15.77
N SER A 3 2.85 25.40 15.85
CA SER A 3 2.13 26.63 15.54
C SER A 3 2.69 27.20 14.24
N TYR A 4 1.81 27.54 13.30
CA TYR A 4 2.18 28.08 11.99
C TYR A 4 1.93 29.59 11.97
N GLN A 5 2.92 30.33 11.49
CA GLN A 5 2.86 31.79 11.44
C GLN A 5 2.18 32.31 10.16
N SER A 6 2.16 31.51 9.10
CA SER A 6 1.57 31.89 7.83
C SER A 6 0.84 30.71 7.20
N LEU A 7 -0.10 31.06 6.31
CA LEU A 7 -0.82 30.06 5.49
C LEU A 7 0.16 29.26 4.63
N THR A 8 1.21 29.91 4.13
CA THR A 8 2.23 29.25 3.30
C THR A 8 2.96 28.17 4.10
N GLU A 9 3.36 28.46 5.35
CA GLU A 9 3.98 27.46 6.22
C GLU A 9 3.07 26.27 6.48
N LEU A 10 1.78 26.52 6.74
CA LEU A 10 0.79 25.48 6.96
C LEU A 10 0.63 24.61 5.71
N GLU A 11 0.48 25.23 4.54
CA GLU A 11 0.32 24.53 3.28
C GLU A 11 1.56 23.72 2.89
N ASP A 12 2.75 24.25 3.16
CA ASP A 12 4.01 23.54 2.91
C ASP A 12 4.13 22.31 3.80
N ALA A 13 3.79 22.43 5.08
CA ALA A 13 3.79 21.28 6.00
C ALA A 13 2.78 20.22 5.55
N HIS A 14 1.58 20.63 5.16
CA HIS A 14 0.56 19.72 4.64
C HIS A 14 1.02 19.02 3.37
N ALA A 15 1.68 19.76 2.46
CA ALA A 15 2.20 19.20 1.21
C ALA A 15 3.25 18.11 1.48
N GLU A 16 4.12 18.32 2.48
CA GLU A 16 5.11 17.31 2.88
C GLU A 16 4.45 16.05 3.46
N GLU A 17 3.45 16.23 4.32
CA GLU A 17 2.73 15.12 4.92
C GLU A 17 2.00 14.30 3.85
N ARG A 18 1.35 14.98 2.90
CA ARG A 18 0.67 14.31 1.79
C ARG A 18 1.65 13.55 0.90
N ALA A 19 2.80 14.15 0.60
CA ALA A 19 3.83 13.50 -0.21
C ALA A 19 4.37 12.25 0.49
N THR A 20 4.59 12.30 1.78
CA THR A 20 5.04 11.15 2.58
C THR A 20 4.00 10.03 2.56
N ALA A 21 2.73 10.37 2.79
CA ALA A 21 1.64 9.38 2.78
C ALA A 21 1.50 8.74 1.40
N ARG A 22 1.59 9.53 0.33
CA ARG A 22 1.51 9.04 -1.04
C ARG A 22 2.67 8.11 -1.38
N ARG A 23 3.89 8.44 -0.94
CA ARG A 23 5.06 7.57 -1.15
C ARG A 23 4.91 6.22 -0.45
N ARG A 24 4.29 6.19 0.73
CA ARG A 24 4.01 4.92 1.43
C ARG A 24 3.08 4.02 0.64
N ILE A 25 2.04 4.60 0.05
CA ILE A 25 1.11 3.87 -0.80
C ILE A 25 1.83 3.32 -2.04
N GLU A 26 2.60 4.16 -2.73
CA GLU A 26 3.36 3.77 -3.92
C GLU A 26 4.35 2.66 -3.61
N THR A 27 5.08 2.77 -2.50
CA THR A 27 6.03 1.75 -2.06
C THR A 27 5.32 0.41 -1.80
N ALA A 28 4.16 0.45 -1.14
CA ALA A 28 3.39 -0.75 -0.86
C ALA A 28 2.85 -1.40 -2.15
N GLU A 29 2.36 -0.59 -3.09
CA GLU A 29 1.89 -1.07 -4.39
C GLU A 29 3.01 -1.69 -5.21
N ASP A 30 4.19 -1.06 -5.23
CA ASP A 30 5.37 -1.59 -5.92
C ASP A 30 5.82 -2.92 -5.32
N TYR A 31 5.80 -3.02 -4.01
CA TYR A 31 6.16 -4.25 -3.30
C TYR A 31 5.19 -5.38 -3.67
N LEU A 32 3.89 -5.10 -3.65
CA LEU A 32 2.87 -6.08 -4.02
C LEU A 32 3.03 -6.53 -5.48
N GLY A 33 3.29 -5.59 -6.39
CA GLY A 33 3.51 -5.89 -7.80
C GLY A 33 4.71 -6.82 -8.01
N ARG A 34 5.82 -6.55 -7.31
CA ARG A 34 7.02 -7.41 -7.37
C ARG A 34 6.75 -8.78 -6.77
N TYR A 35 6.02 -8.84 -5.66
CA TYR A 35 5.64 -10.11 -5.04
C TYR A 35 4.83 -10.97 -6.00
N ARG A 36 3.81 -10.39 -6.65
CA ARG A 36 2.98 -11.11 -7.63
C ARG A 36 3.82 -11.63 -8.80
N SER A 37 4.74 -10.81 -9.30
CA SER A 37 5.63 -11.21 -10.39
C SER A 37 6.52 -12.38 -9.99
N GLN A 38 7.07 -12.36 -8.78
CA GLN A 38 7.90 -13.45 -8.25
C GLN A 38 7.08 -14.74 -8.10
N ILE A 39 5.84 -14.64 -7.62
CA ILE A 39 4.98 -15.82 -7.48
C ILE A 39 4.64 -16.43 -8.84
N ASP A 40 4.39 -15.60 -9.85
CA ASP A 40 4.15 -16.09 -11.22
C ASP A 40 5.38 -16.81 -11.77
N GLN A 41 6.58 -16.26 -11.57
CA GLN A 41 7.84 -16.90 -11.99
C GLN A 41 8.08 -18.23 -11.28
N ILE A 42 7.80 -18.29 -9.98
CA ILE A 42 7.92 -19.53 -9.19
C ILE A 42 6.93 -20.56 -9.71
N GLY A 43 5.68 -20.16 -9.99
CA GLY A 43 4.66 -21.05 -10.56
C GLY A 43 5.08 -21.63 -11.90
N GLU A 44 5.64 -20.80 -12.78
CA GLU A 44 6.17 -21.26 -14.08
C GLU A 44 7.32 -22.25 -13.91
N ALA A 45 8.23 -21.98 -12.96
CA ALA A 45 9.36 -22.86 -12.67
C ALA A 45 8.89 -24.21 -12.13
N PHE A 46 7.89 -24.22 -11.25
CA PHE A 46 7.30 -25.48 -10.74
C PHE A 46 6.61 -26.27 -11.85
N THR A 47 5.89 -25.60 -12.74
CA THR A 47 5.24 -26.25 -13.88
C THR A 47 6.26 -26.91 -14.80
N ALA A 48 7.34 -26.19 -15.12
CA ALA A 48 8.43 -26.71 -15.95
C ALA A 48 9.14 -27.90 -15.28
N PHE A 49 9.41 -27.79 -13.98
CA PHE A 49 10.00 -28.87 -13.19
C PHE A 49 9.12 -30.12 -13.22
N ALA A 50 7.83 -29.96 -12.96
CA ALA A 50 6.87 -31.07 -12.93
C ALA A 50 6.81 -31.80 -14.27
N ALA A 51 6.80 -31.05 -15.38
CA ALA A 51 6.80 -31.62 -16.73
C ALA A 51 8.09 -32.40 -17.00
N ARG A 52 9.24 -31.82 -16.62
CA ARG A 52 10.56 -32.45 -16.86
C ARG A 52 10.75 -33.72 -16.03
N GLU A 53 10.32 -33.70 -14.77
CA GLU A 53 10.50 -34.82 -13.83
C GLU A 53 9.33 -35.82 -13.87
N GLY A 54 8.26 -35.54 -14.62
CA GLY A 54 7.11 -36.42 -14.73
C GLY A 54 6.27 -36.52 -13.46
N VAL A 55 6.27 -35.48 -12.62
CA VAL A 55 5.56 -35.49 -11.32
C VAL A 55 4.30 -34.63 -11.33
N ALA A 56 3.87 -34.14 -12.49
CA ALA A 56 2.71 -33.24 -12.60
C ALA A 56 1.42 -33.86 -12.02
N ASP A 57 1.27 -35.18 -12.09
CA ASP A 57 0.09 -35.89 -11.59
C ASP A 57 0.32 -36.51 -10.21
N ASP A 58 1.50 -36.33 -9.61
CA ASP A 58 1.79 -36.85 -8.27
C ASP A 58 0.95 -36.11 -7.23
N PRO A 59 0.16 -36.83 -6.40
CA PRO A 59 -0.73 -36.19 -5.43
C PRO A 59 0.01 -35.35 -4.38
N ASP A 60 1.19 -35.78 -3.94
CA ASP A 60 1.96 -35.05 -2.93
C ASP A 60 2.53 -33.76 -3.53
N PHE A 61 3.02 -33.81 -4.75
CA PHE A 61 3.49 -32.61 -5.47
C PHE A 61 2.37 -31.61 -5.64
N ARG A 62 1.19 -32.08 -6.10
CA ARG A 62 0.03 -31.21 -6.30
C ARG A 62 -0.46 -30.58 -5.00
N ARG A 63 -0.42 -31.32 -3.90
CA ARG A 63 -0.80 -30.81 -2.59
C ARG A 63 0.13 -29.69 -2.13
N GLU A 64 1.45 -29.87 -2.29
CA GLU A 64 2.42 -28.85 -1.92
C GLU A 64 2.32 -27.61 -2.80
N LEU A 65 2.09 -27.82 -4.09
CA LEU A 65 1.86 -26.70 -5.01
C LEU A 65 0.61 -25.91 -4.63
N GLN A 66 -0.47 -26.58 -4.25
CA GLN A 66 -1.70 -25.92 -3.80
C GLN A 66 -1.46 -25.14 -2.52
N ARG A 67 -0.67 -25.68 -1.59
CA ARG A 67 -0.32 -24.99 -0.35
C ARG A 67 0.43 -23.69 -0.61
N VAL A 68 1.38 -23.70 -1.53
CA VAL A 68 2.12 -22.51 -1.93
C VAL A 68 1.17 -21.49 -2.56
N ALA A 69 0.28 -21.94 -3.44
CA ALA A 69 -0.71 -21.07 -4.08
C ALA A 69 -1.65 -20.42 -3.05
N ASP A 70 -2.13 -21.18 -2.08
CA ASP A 70 -3.02 -20.68 -1.03
C ASP A 70 -2.31 -19.64 -0.16
N THR A 71 -1.09 -19.91 0.26
CA THR A 71 -0.28 -18.97 1.06
C THR A 71 -0.02 -17.69 0.29
N SER A 72 0.32 -17.79 -0.99
CA SER A 72 0.56 -16.63 -1.85
C SER A 72 -0.69 -15.78 -2.01
N SER A 73 -1.85 -16.42 -2.19
CA SER A 73 -3.14 -15.75 -2.30
C SER A 73 -3.50 -15.00 -1.01
N GLU A 74 -3.28 -15.63 0.14
CA GLU A 74 -3.49 -15.01 1.45
C GLU A 74 -2.59 -13.77 1.63
N ASN A 75 -1.33 -13.88 1.25
CA ASN A 75 -0.38 -12.78 1.35
C ASN A 75 -0.77 -11.60 0.44
N VAL A 76 -1.23 -11.88 -0.78
CA VAL A 76 -1.71 -10.85 -1.71
C VAL A 76 -2.94 -10.16 -1.14
N THR A 77 -3.88 -10.92 -0.58
CA THR A 77 -5.10 -10.37 0.04
C THR A 77 -4.74 -9.48 1.23
N TYR A 78 -3.84 -9.93 2.09
CA TYR A 78 -3.37 -9.14 3.24
C TYR A 78 -2.73 -7.82 2.80
N ALA A 79 -1.83 -7.89 1.82
CA ALA A 79 -1.15 -6.69 1.29
C ALA A 79 -2.16 -5.72 0.66
N GLY A 80 -3.15 -6.24 -0.06
CA GLY A 80 -4.21 -5.43 -0.65
C GLY A 80 -5.05 -4.68 0.40
N ARG A 81 -5.38 -5.35 1.51
CA ARG A 81 -6.08 -4.71 2.62
C ARG A 81 -5.23 -3.61 3.25
N ARG A 82 -3.94 -3.86 3.41
CA ARG A 82 -3.02 -2.88 3.99
C ARG A 82 -2.92 -1.64 3.12
N ILE A 83 -2.87 -1.81 1.80
CA ILE A 83 -2.88 -0.70 0.84
C ILE A 83 -4.19 0.11 0.96
N SER A 84 -5.33 -0.59 1.05
CA SER A 84 -6.63 0.08 1.23
C SER A 84 -6.68 0.90 2.52
N GLU A 85 -6.11 0.39 3.62
CA GLU A 85 -6.01 1.13 4.88
C GLU A 85 -5.17 2.39 4.72
N LEU A 86 -4.04 2.30 4.01
CA LEU A 86 -3.18 3.46 3.74
C LEU A 86 -3.90 4.51 2.89
N GLU A 87 -4.71 4.07 1.91
CA GLU A 87 -5.52 4.97 1.10
C GLU A 87 -6.59 5.66 1.92
N ASP A 88 -7.26 4.93 2.81
CA ASP A 88 -8.24 5.50 3.74
C ASP A 88 -7.60 6.52 4.67
N ASP A 89 -6.41 6.22 5.19
CA ASP A 89 -5.64 7.14 6.02
C ASP A 89 -5.26 8.41 5.26
N TYR A 90 -4.90 8.25 3.98
CA TYR A 90 -4.61 9.40 3.11
C TYR A 90 -5.84 10.28 2.93
N ASP A 91 -7.00 9.69 2.66
CA ASP A 91 -8.25 10.45 2.52
C ASP A 91 -8.60 11.19 3.81
N ALA A 92 -8.40 10.54 4.97
CA ALA A 92 -8.62 11.18 6.27
C ALA A 92 -7.65 12.35 6.48
N LEU A 93 -6.40 12.19 6.04
CA LEU A 93 -5.39 13.25 6.12
C LEU A 93 -5.81 14.48 5.30
N LEU A 94 -6.32 14.27 4.10
CA LEU A 94 -6.80 15.36 3.25
C LEU A 94 -7.93 16.15 3.94
N ARG A 95 -8.88 15.44 4.55
CA ARG A 95 -10.00 16.07 5.27
C ARG A 95 -9.49 16.85 6.49
N GLU A 96 -8.54 16.29 7.21
CA GLU A 96 -7.95 16.96 8.38
C GLU A 96 -7.22 18.25 7.97
N HIS A 97 -6.47 18.19 6.85
CA HIS A 97 -5.77 19.37 6.32
C HIS A 97 -6.74 20.47 5.93
N ASP A 98 -7.85 20.12 5.29
CA ASP A 98 -8.88 21.11 4.93
C ASP A 98 -9.47 21.78 6.17
N GLN A 99 -9.76 21.01 7.22
CA GLN A 99 -10.27 21.53 8.48
C GLN A 99 -9.26 22.44 9.16
N GLN A 100 -8.00 22.06 9.19
CA GLN A 100 -6.93 22.86 9.79
C GLN A 100 -6.75 24.18 9.03
N ARG A 101 -6.81 24.13 7.70
CA ARG A 101 -6.73 25.31 6.86
C ARG A 101 -7.87 26.29 7.14
N GLU A 102 -9.10 25.78 7.24
CA GLU A 102 -10.27 26.61 7.57
C GLU A 102 -10.14 27.25 8.94
N ARG A 103 -9.73 26.49 9.95
CA ARG A 103 -9.53 27.03 11.29
C ARG A 103 -8.46 28.12 11.30
N PHE A 104 -7.37 27.89 10.58
CA PHE A 104 -6.29 28.87 10.49
C PHE A 104 -6.78 30.18 9.86
N LEU A 105 -7.52 30.10 8.76
CA LEU A 105 -8.09 31.28 8.09
C LEU A 105 -9.09 32.02 8.97
N ASN A 106 -9.94 31.29 9.70
CA ASN A 106 -10.91 31.87 10.61
C ASN A 106 -10.22 32.58 11.78
N GLU A 107 -9.18 32.01 12.34
CA GLU A 107 -8.40 32.61 13.42
C GLU A 107 -7.71 33.89 12.95
N GLN A 108 -7.19 33.92 11.73
CA GLN A 108 -6.60 35.13 11.17
C GLN A 108 -7.64 36.24 10.98
N HIS A 109 -8.84 35.90 10.53
CA HIS A 109 -9.93 36.85 10.40
C HIS A 109 -10.36 37.42 11.74
N SER A 110 -10.37 36.58 12.77
CA SER A 110 -10.75 37.03 14.13
C SER A 110 -9.72 37.94 14.77
N SER A 111 -8.45 37.89 14.32
CA SER A 111 -7.36 38.67 14.87
C SER A 111 -7.29 40.08 14.32
N THR A 112 -8.04 40.36 13.29
CA THR A 112 -8.12 41.70 12.67
C THR A 112 -9.39 42.40 13.08
#